data_18ecdb12ebb47dd4e90709b84325e772
#
_entry.id   18ecdb12ebb47dd4e90709b84325e772
#
_cell.length_a   1.000
_cell.length_b   1.000
_cell.length_c   1.000
_cell.angle_alpha   90.00
_cell.angle_beta   90.00
_cell.angle_gamma   90.00
#
_symmetry.space_group_name_H-M   'P 1'
#
loop_
_entity.id
_entity.type
_entity.pdbx_description
1 polymer ?
#
loop_
_entity_poly.entity_id
_entity_poly.type
_entity_poly.pdbx_seq_one_letter_code
_entity_poly.pdbx_strand_id
1 'polypeptide(L)'
;MERAEGGTMAERALELDKVRAGYGETVVLEDIRLALGASETVSVIGRNGVGKTTLLATIMGHTTLHGGRVSLHGKDISGIATYRRVTEGLGYAPQEREIFPSLTLRENLEVAARPGPWTMATVFDLFPRLAERADNRGNQLSGGEQQMLAIGRALISNPTVLLMDEPSEGLAPVIVEELARAVKSLTQASGLATILVEQNSRLALDIAPRAVVMDRGRIVYDGPSETLAQDPAKLDRLIGVGRK
;
A
#
# COMPACT_ATOMS: atom_id res chain seq x y z
N MET A 1 0.55 32.30 -25.82
CA MET A 1 -0.90 32.14 -25.54
C MET A 1 -1.05 30.76 -24.88
N GLU A 2 -0.81 30.75 -23.58
CA GLU A 2 -0.64 29.58 -22.74
C GLU A 2 -2.04 29.16 -22.26
N ARG A 3 -2.51 27.98 -22.66
CA ARG A 3 -3.77 27.43 -22.15
C ARG A 3 -3.47 26.76 -20.82
N ALA A 4 -3.88 27.43 -19.75
CA ALA A 4 -3.98 26.83 -18.43
C ALA A 4 -4.95 25.64 -18.49
N GLU A 5 -4.43 24.44 -18.26
CA GLU A 5 -5.24 23.25 -18.01
C GLU A 5 -5.84 23.37 -16.60
N GLY A 6 -7.01 24.00 -16.52
CA GLY A 6 -7.87 24.01 -15.35
C GLY A 6 -8.63 22.68 -15.23
N GLY A 7 -7.94 21.59 -14.94
CA GLY A 7 -8.57 20.39 -14.40
C GLY A 7 -8.93 20.67 -12.95
N THR A 8 -10.21 20.48 -12.58
CA THR A 8 -10.67 20.43 -11.19
C THR A 8 -9.69 19.56 -10.42
N MET A 9 -9.00 20.13 -9.41
CA MET A 9 -8.15 19.37 -8.51
C MET A 9 -9.04 18.37 -7.79
N ALA A 10 -9.10 17.12 -8.31
CA ALA A 10 -9.66 16.03 -7.56
C ALA A 10 -8.93 16.04 -6.20
N GLU A 11 -9.69 15.96 -5.12
CA GLU A 11 -9.14 16.02 -3.76
C GLU A 11 -8.07 14.93 -3.60
N ARG A 12 -6.80 15.37 -3.50
CA ARG A 12 -5.66 14.44 -3.38
C ARG A 12 -5.61 13.92 -1.96
N ALA A 13 -5.72 12.61 -1.80
CA ALA A 13 -5.53 11.97 -0.50
C ALA A 13 -4.05 11.95 -0.10
N LEU A 14 -3.16 11.64 -1.05
CA LEU A 14 -1.71 11.60 -0.81
C LEU A 14 -0.97 12.21 -2.00
N GLU A 15 0.10 12.95 -1.74
CA GLU A 15 0.96 13.50 -2.77
C GLU A 15 2.43 13.42 -2.36
N LEU A 16 3.26 12.92 -3.28
CA LEU A 16 4.72 12.99 -3.23
C LEU A 16 5.17 13.95 -4.34
N ASP A 17 5.85 15.04 -3.97
CA ASP A 17 6.39 16.00 -4.94
C ASP A 17 7.91 16.01 -4.88
N LYS A 18 8.56 15.53 -5.95
CA LYS A 18 10.01 15.46 -6.14
C LYS A 18 10.74 14.81 -4.96
N VAL A 19 10.14 13.76 -4.39
CA VAL A 19 10.70 13.10 -3.22
C VAL A 19 12.02 12.41 -3.55
N ARG A 20 13.03 12.72 -2.75
CA ARG A 20 14.33 12.07 -2.71
C ARG A 20 14.54 11.53 -1.30
N ALA A 21 14.67 10.21 -1.16
CA ALA A 21 14.66 9.56 0.15
C ALA A 21 15.47 8.26 0.17
N GLY A 22 15.82 7.80 1.38
CA GLY A 22 16.57 6.55 1.57
C GLY A 22 16.92 6.29 3.02
N TYR A 23 18.04 5.64 3.27
CA TYR A 23 18.46 5.24 4.61
C TYR A 23 19.81 5.86 4.96
N GLY A 24 19.86 6.68 6.01
CA GLY A 24 21.02 7.49 6.34
C GLY A 24 21.43 8.35 5.13
N GLU A 25 22.67 8.25 4.69
CA GLU A 25 23.19 8.97 3.51
C GLU A 25 22.87 8.28 2.17
N THR A 26 22.39 7.02 2.19
CA THR A 26 22.09 6.26 0.98
C THR A 26 20.75 6.66 0.40
N VAL A 27 20.75 7.22 -0.80
CA VAL A 27 19.54 7.56 -1.55
C VAL A 27 19.07 6.34 -2.34
N VAL A 28 17.80 5.99 -2.16
CA VAL A 28 17.12 4.87 -2.86
C VAL A 28 16.08 5.40 -3.83
N LEU A 29 15.36 6.45 -3.44
CA LEU A 29 14.33 7.08 -4.26
C LEU A 29 14.82 8.42 -4.80
N GLU A 30 14.62 8.64 -6.10
CA GLU A 30 15.01 9.87 -6.77
C GLU A 30 13.89 10.46 -7.60
N ASP A 31 13.55 11.74 -7.34
CA ASP A 31 12.54 12.53 -8.05
C ASP A 31 11.18 11.81 -8.17
N ILE A 32 10.74 11.19 -7.06
CA ILE A 32 9.43 10.54 -7.03
C ILE A 32 8.33 11.61 -7.04
N ARG A 33 7.45 11.49 -8.01
CA ARG A 33 6.22 12.28 -8.14
C ARG A 33 5.07 11.31 -8.26
N LEU A 34 4.19 11.30 -7.28
CA LEU A 34 3.03 10.43 -7.22
C LEU A 34 1.89 11.18 -6.53
N ALA A 35 0.74 11.23 -7.16
CA ALA A 35 -0.48 11.73 -6.55
C ALA A 35 -1.51 10.60 -6.49
N LEU A 36 -2.18 10.45 -5.36
CA LEU A 36 -3.27 9.50 -5.15
C LEU A 36 -4.53 10.30 -4.84
N GLY A 37 -5.58 10.11 -5.64
CA GLY A 37 -6.89 10.71 -5.43
C GLY A 37 -7.63 10.08 -4.24
N ALA A 38 -8.64 10.78 -3.74
CA ALA A 38 -9.59 10.19 -2.80
C ALA A 38 -10.25 8.97 -3.44
N SER A 39 -10.33 7.87 -2.70
CA SER A 39 -10.92 6.59 -3.18
C SER A 39 -10.21 5.94 -4.37
N GLU A 40 -9.02 6.41 -4.73
CA GLU A 40 -8.24 5.83 -5.81
C GLU A 40 -7.41 4.64 -5.32
N THR A 41 -7.31 3.60 -6.15
CA THR A 41 -6.40 2.48 -5.94
C THR A 41 -5.31 2.49 -7.00
N VAL A 42 -4.06 2.48 -6.55
CA VAL A 42 -2.86 2.43 -7.39
C VAL A 42 -2.04 1.22 -7.01
N SER A 43 -1.66 0.41 -8.00
CA SER A 43 -0.64 -0.62 -7.80
C SER A 43 0.75 -0.10 -8.16
N VAL A 44 1.75 -0.44 -7.33
CA VAL A 44 3.16 -0.15 -7.58
C VAL A 44 3.88 -1.45 -7.89
N ILE A 45 4.37 -1.57 -9.13
CA ILE A 45 4.97 -2.77 -9.69
C ILE A 45 6.46 -2.54 -9.92
N GLY A 46 7.27 -3.57 -9.74
CA GLY A 46 8.71 -3.53 -10.04
C GLY A 46 9.42 -4.73 -9.44
N ARG A 47 10.66 -4.95 -9.87
CA ARG A 47 11.52 -6.03 -9.33
C ARG A 47 11.87 -5.79 -7.86
N ASN A 48 12.38 -6.83 -7.21
CA ASN A 48 12.94 -6.69 -5.87
C ASN A 48 14.14 -5.74 -5.90
N GLY A 49 14.24 -4.88 -4.87
CA GLY A 49 15.32 -3.91 -4.72
C GLY A 49 15.19 -2.63 -5.53
N VAL A 50 14.09 -2.40 -6.29
CA VAL A 50 13.92 -1.15 -7.06
C VAL A 50 13.42 0.03 -6.23
N GLY A 51 13.06 -0.18 -4.95
CA GLY A 51 12.64 0.89 -4.03
C GLY A 51 11.15 0.90 -3.68
N LYS A 52 10.36 -0.15 -4.00
CA LYS A 52 8.91 -0.20 -3.71
C LYS A 52 8.62 -0.09 -2.20
N THR A 53 9.20 -0.96 -1.39
CA THR A 53 9.10 -0.90 0.08
C THR A 53 9.62 0.42 0.63
N THR A 54 10.73 0.95 0.05
CA THR A 54 11.27 2.26 0.44
C THR A 54 10.28 3.38 0.14
N LEU A 55 9.48 3.29 -0.92
CA LEU A 55 8.41 4.26 -1.22
C LEU A 55 7.38 4.27 -0.07
N LEU A 56 6.85 3.11 0.33
CA LEU A 56 5.91 3.02 1.45
C LEU A 56 6.54 3.45 2.78
N ALA A 57 7.77 3.00 3.04
CA ALA A 57 8.54 3.41 4.22
C ALA A 57 8.73 4.93 4.28
N THR A 58 8.94 5.59 3.14
CA THR A 58 9.06 7.05 3.04
C THR A 58 7.73 7.74 3.36
N ILE A 59 6.62 7.24 2.84
CA ILE A 59 5.29 7.75 3.16
C ILE A 59 5.00 7.59 4.66
N MET A 60 5.41 6.49 5.26
CA MET A 60 5.28 6.23 6.71
C MET A 60 6.27 7.04 7.57
N GLY A 61 7.35 7.59 7.00
CA GLY A 61 8.38 8.34 7.73
C GLY A 61 9.43 7.46 8.38
N HIS A 62 9.67 6.26 7.84
CA HIS A 62 10.72 5.33 8.29
C HIS A 62 12.07 5.57 7.59
N THR A 63 12.14 6.51 6.64
CA THR A 63 13.34 6.82 5.87
C THR A 63 13.82 8.25 6.13
N THR A 64 15.04 8.54 5.72
CA THR A 64 15.56 9.90 5.65
C THR A 64 15.05 10.58 4.38
N LEU A 65 14.35 11.70 4.52
CA LEU A 65 13.93 12.52 3.40
C LEU A 65 15.04 13.51 3.08
N HIS A 66 15.68 13.37 1.92
CA HIS A 66 16.76 14.25 1.46
C HIS A 66 16.25 15.44 0.64
N GLY A 67 14.99 15.42 0.20
CA GLY A 67 14.37 16.49 -0.56
C GLY A 67 12.97 16.16 -1.03
N GLY A 68 12.26 17.16 -1.51
CA GLY A 68 10.85 17.02 -1.89
C GLY A 68 9.91 17.10 -0.70
N ARG A 69 8.66 16.71 -0.93
CA ARG A 69 7.58 16.81 0.06
C ARG A 69 6.64 15.61 -0.01
N VAL A 70 6.13 15.20 1.15
CA VAL A 70 5.03 14.24 1.28
C VAL A 70 3.85 14.96 1.94
N SER A 71 2.69 14.97 1.29
CA SER A 71 1.49 15.62 1.79
C SER A 71 0.33 14.64 1.87
N LEU A 72 -0.45 14.70 2.95
CA LEU A 72 -1.67 13.93 3.18
C LEU A 72 -2.83 14.91 3.30
N HIS A 73 -3.85 14.77 2.45
CA HIS A 73 -4.98 15.72 2.36
C HIS A 73 -4.53 17.19 2.30
N GLY A 74 -3.48 17.47 1.52
CA GLY A 74 -2.90 18.80 1.38
C GLY A 74 -2.01 19.27 2.56
N LYS A 75 -1.98 18.52 3.66
CA LYS A 75 -1.11 18.80 4.81
C LYS A 75 0.28 18.20 4.59
N ASP A 76 1.34 19.01 4.73
CA ASP A 76 2.71 18.52 4.70
C ASP A 76 2.99 17.63 5.92
N ILE A 77 3.34 16.36 5.66
CA ILE A 77 3.68 15.38 6.68
C ILE A 77 5.16 14.99 6.65
N SER A 78 5.98 15.66 5.85
CA SER A 78 7.40 15.32 5.64
C SER A 78 8.19 15.23 6.95
N GLY A 79 7.98 16.19 7.86
CA GLY A 79 8.64 16.24 9.18
C GLY A 79 7.84 15.57 10.32
N ILE A 80 6.69 14.93 10.03
CA ILE A 80 5.85 14.32 11.07
C ILE A 80 6.37 12.93 11.41
N ALA A 81 6.53 12.64 12.72
CA ALA A 81 6.96 11.33 13.20
C ALA A 81 5.93 10.23 12.82
N THR A 82 6.42 9.01 12.55
CA THR A 82 5.64 7.87 12.06
C THR A 82 4.34 7.63 12.83
N TYR A 83 4.41 7.57 14.18
CA TYR A 83 3.21 7.31 14.98
C TYR A 83 2.12 8.39 14.82
N ARG A 84 2.52 9.65 14.53
CA ARG A 84 1.59 10.72 14.23
C ARG A 84 1.00 10.62 12.82
N ARG A 85 1.75 10.10 11.84
CA ARG A 85 1.21 9.87 10.49
C ARG A 85 0.04 8.90 10.50
N VAL A 86 0.09 7.89 11.38
CA VAL A 86 -1.05 6.99 11.60
C VAL A 86 -2.25 7.74 12.19
N THR A 87 -2.04 8.71 13.10
CA THR A 87 -3.14 9.54 13.62
C THR A 87 -3.68 10.55 12.61
N GLU A 88 -2.90 10.89 11.59
CA GLU A 88 -3.33 11.75 10.48
C GLU A 88 -4.12 10.97 9.41
N GLY A 89 -4.17 9.63 9.49
CA GLY A 89 -4.98 8.80 8.60
C GLY A 89 -4.22 7.84 7.69
N LEU A 90 -2.94 7.55 7.96
CA LEU A 90 -2.22 6.48 7.24
C LEU A 90 -2.42 5.14 7.94
N GLY A 91 -2.79 4.10 7.18
CA GLY A 91 -2.74 2.70 7.58
C GLY A 91 -1.65 1.97 6.80
N TYR A 92 -0.93 1.07 7.46
CA TYR A 92 0.16 0.33 6.82
C TYR A 92 0.12 -1.15 7.18
N ALA A 93 0.09 -2.00 6.17
CA ALA A 93 0.28 -3.44 6.28
C ALA A 93 1.65 -3.79 5.68
N PRO A 94 2.68 -4.02 6.50
CA PRO A 94 4.04 -4.33 6.05
C PRO A 94 4.16 -5.75 5.51
N GLN A 95 5.17 -6.00 4.67
CA GLN A 95 5.53 -7.30 4.11
C GLN A 95 5.76 -8.36 5.20
N GLU A 96 6.48 -8.00 6.28
CA GLU A 96 6.81 -8.88 7.41
C GLU A 96 5.63 -9.10 8.39
N ARG A 97 4.41 -8.61 8.04
CA ARG A 97 3.17 -8.72 8.82
C ARG A 97 3.21 -8.02 10.18
N GLU A 98 4.32 -8.10 10.91
CA GLU A 98 4.58 -7.43 12.21
C GLU A 98 3.45 -7.60 13.23
N ILE A 99 2.83 -8.79 13.30
CA ILE A 99 1.81 -9.11 14.30
C ILE A 99 2.45 -9.34 15.68
N PHE A 100 1.67 -9.19 16.74
CA PHE A 100 2.09 -9.52 18.10
C PHE A 100 1.88 -11.02 18.36
N PRO A 101 2.96 -11.86 18.39
CA PRO A 101 2.84 -13.31 18.45
C PRO A 101 2.20 -13.84 19.73
N SER A 102 2.38 -13.11 20.85
CA SER A 102 1.86 -13.47 22.17
C SER A 102 0.43 -13.05 22.44
N LEU A 103 -0.08 -12.06 21.68
CA LEU A 103 -1.47 -11.63 21.79
C LEU A 103 -2.37 -12.52 20.94
N THR A 104 -3.63 -12.65 21.36
CA THR A 104 -4.66 -13.25 20.52
C THR A 104 -4.91 -12.41 19.27
N LEU A 105 -5.58 -12.97 18.27
CA LEU A 105 -5.97 -12.24 17.09
C LEU A 105 -6.88 -11.06 17.46
N ARG A 106 -7.84 -11.26 18.35
CA ARG A 106 -8.72 -10.22 18.89
C ARG A 106 -7.90 -9.09 19.52
N GLU A 107 -6.98 -9.39 20.44
CA GLU A 107 -6.12 -8.42 21.08
C GLU A 107 -5.21 -7.67 20.08
N ASN A 108 -4.70 -8.36 19.05
CA ASN A 108 -3.96 -7.74 17.97
C ASN A 108 -4.78 -6.68 17.22
N LEU A 109 -6.08 -6.89 17.02
CA LEU A 109 -6.97 -5.90 16.43
C LEU A 109 -7.28 -4.77 17.41
N GLU A 110 -7.57 -5.10 18.68
CA GLU A 110 -7.96 -4.13 19.72
C GLU A 110 -6.88 -3.07 19.97
N VAL A 111 -5.59 -3.45 20.00
CA VAL A 111 -4.50 -2.50 20.24
C VAL A 111 -4.36 -1.45 19.12
N ALA A 112 -4.87 -1.73 17.92
CA ALA A 112 -4.84 -0.80 16.79
C ALA A 112 -6.18 -0.05 16.61
N ALA A 113 -7.24 -0.47 17.28
CA ALA A 113 -8.60 0.02 17.05
C ALA A 113 -8.73 1.52 17.37
N ARG A 114 -9.41 2.21 16.45
CA ARG A 114 -9.80 3.61 16.58
C ARG A 114 -11.27 3.79 16.19
N PRO A 115 -11.93 4.85 16.69
CA PRO A 115 -13.30 5.14 16.28
C PRO A 115 -13.41 5.35 14.75
N GLY A 116 -14.43 4.73 14.14
CA GLY A 116 -14.71 4.87 12.72
C GLY A 116 -15.49 3.69 12.13
N PRO A 117 -15.67 3.64 10.80
CA PRO A 117 -16.44 2.60 10.14
C PRO A 117 -15.79 1.21 10.20
N TRP A 118 -14.46 1.14 10.30
CA TRP A 118 -13.75 -0.13 10.45
C TRP A 118 -13.79 -0.56 11.91
N THR A 119 -14.55 -1.59 12.16
CA THR A 119 -14.72 -2.25 13.46
C THR A 119 -14.22 -3.68 13.38
N MET A 120 -14.14 -4.37 14.52
CA MET A 120 -13.80 -5.80 14.51
C MET A 120 -14.80 -6.62 13.68
N ALA A 121 -16.09 -6.28 13.74
CA ALA A 121 -17.12 -6.95 12.95
C ALA A 121 -16.86 -6.78 11.44
N THR A 122 -16.62 -5.55 10.98
CA THR A 122 -16.36 -5.30 9.54
C THR A 122 -15.04 -5.91 9.06
N VAL A 123 -14.02 -6.05 9.92
CA VAL A 123 -12.79 -6.78 9.61
C VAL A 123 -13.07 -8.28 9.49
N PHE A 124 -13.92 -8.85 10.34
CA PHE A 124 -14.32 -10.26 10.27
C PHE A 124 -15.23 -10.54 9.07
N ASP A 125 -16.08 -9.58 8.69
CA ASP A 125 -16.88 -9.70 7.45
C ASP A 125 -15.97 -9.72 6.21
N LEU A 126 -14.91 -8.94 6.20
CA LEU A 126 -13.91 -8.93 5.11
C LEU A 126 -13.05 -10.21 5.09
N PHE A 127 -12.69 -10.71 6.28
CA PHE A 127 -11.84 -11.89 6.49
C PHE A 127 -12.51 -12.89 7.43
N PRO A 128 -13.50 -13.69 6.96
CA PRO A 128 -14.25 -14.61 7.85
C PRO A 128 -13.38 -15.62 8.60
N ARG A 129 -12.24 -16.05 8.02
CA ARG A 129 -11.29 -16.94 8.70
C ARG A 129 -10.72 -16.36 9.97
N LEU A 130 -10.59 -15.03 10.06
CA LEU A 130 -10.12 -14.38 11.28
C LEU A 130 -11.13 -14.50 12.42
N ALA A 131 -12.43 -14.49 12.11
CA ALA A 131 -13.47 -14.66 13.12
C ALA A 131 -13.38 -16.05 13.79
N GLU A 132 -13.10 -17.10 13.00
CA GLU A 132 -12.94 -18.47 13.51
C GLU A 132 -11.71 -18.65 14.40
N ARG A 133 -10.73 -17.75 14.28
CA ARG A 133 -9.45 -17.76 14.97
C ARG A 133 -9.28 -16.65 15.99
N ALA A 134 -10.35 -15.92 16.33
CA ALA A 134 -10.31 -14.71 17.15
C ALA A 134 -9.55 -14.88 18.49
N ASP A 135 -9.67 -16.05 19.12
CA ASP A 135 -9.06 -16.36 20.40
C ASP A 135 -7.70 -17.10 20.28
N ASN A 136 -7.24 -17.41 19.04
CA ASN A 136 -5.91 -17.98 18.80
C ASN A 136 -4.84 -16.89 18.93
N ARG A 137 -3.69 -17.24 19.46
CA ARG A 137 -2.52 -16.33 19.52
C ARG A 137 -1.91 -16.15 18.15
N GLY A 138 -1.24 -15.00 17.92
CA GLY A 138 -0.60 -14.68 16.64
C GLY A 138 0.39 -15.77 16.15
N ASN A 139 1.13 -16.41 17.05
CA ASN A 139 2.04 -17.52 16.70
C ASN A 139 1.34 -18.85 16.38
N GLN A 140 0.03 -18.94 16.55
CA GLN A 140 -0.79 -20.12 16.21
C GLN A 140 -1.49 -19.95 14.85
N LEU A 141 -1.35 -18.78 14.23
CA LEU A 141 -1.95 -18.46 12.95
C LEU A 141 -1.07 -18.93 11.79
N SER A 142 -1.69 -19.40 10.71
CA SER A 142 -1.01 -19.64 9.44
C SER A 142 -0.49 -18.34 8.83
N GLY A 143 0.46 -18.42 7.89
CA GLY A 143 0.99 -17.24 7.21
C GLY A 143 -0.09 -16.38 6.52
N GLY A 144 -1.12 -17.02 5.94
CA GLY A 144 -2.26 -16.31 5.34
C GLY A 144 -3.14 -15.60 6.37
N GLU A 145 -3.43 -16.26 7.49
CA GLU A 145 -4.19 -15.64 8.59
C GLU A 145 -3.42 -14.47 9.22
N GLN A 146 -2.11 -14.60 9.36
CA GLN A 146 -1.25 -13.51 9.83
C GLN A 146 -1.27 -12.32 8.87
N GLN A 147 -1.27 -12.58 7.57
CA GLN A 147 -1.34 -11.52 6.55
C GLN A 147 -2.70 -10.80 6.58
N MET A 148 -3.79 -11.56 6.64
CA MET A 148 -5.14 -11.00 6.80
C MET A 148 -5.25 -10.19 8.10
N LEU A 149 -4.65 -10.67 9.19
CA LEU A 149 -4.60 -9.94 10.46
C LEU A 149 -3.80 -8.63 10.35
N ALA A 150 -2.66 -8.62 9.66
CA ALA A 150 -1.87 -7.39 9.43
C ALA A 150 -2.68 -6.34 8.67
N ILE A 151 -3.41 -6.75 7.62
CA ILE A 151 -4.31 -5.86 6.88
C ILE A 151 -5.48 -5.41 7.78
N GLY A 152 -6.09 -6.32 8.52
CA GLY A 152 -7.16 -6.00 9.49
C GLY A 152 -6.72 -4.98 10.54
N ARG A 153 -5.49 -5.09 11.05
CA ARG A 153 -4.90 -4.12 11.98
C ARG A 153 -4.71 -2.73 11.34
N ALA A 154 -4.30 -2.69 10.08
CA ALA A 154 -4.20 -1.43 9.35
C ALA A 154 -5.59 -0.80 9.15
N LEU A 155 -6.60 -1.59 8.78
CA LEU A 155 -7.98 -1.13 8.55
C LEU A 155 -8.65 -0.63 9.83
N ILE A 156 -8.55 -1.37 10.95
CA ILE A 156 -9.24 -1.03 12.21
C ILE A 156 -8.68 0.25 12.85
N SER A 157 -7.53 0.74 12.38
CA SER A 157 -7.03 2.08 12.73
C SER A 157 -7.81 3.21 12.04
N ASN A 158 -8.78 2.85 11.19
CA ASN A 158 -9.64 3.76 10.43
C ASN A 158 -8.86 4.77 9.57
N PRO A 159 -7.98 4.28 8.66
CA PRO A 159 -7.18 5.15 7.83
C PRO A 159 -8.02 5.80 6.71
N THR A 160 -7.52 6.90 6.16
CA THR A 160 -8.00 7.49 4.90
C THR A 160 -7.16 7.06 3.71
N VAL A 161 -5.92 6.64 3.96
CA VAL A 161 -5.01 6.06 2.96
C VAL A 161 -4.44 4.76 3.52
N LEU A 162 -4.61 3.67 2.78
CA LEU A 162 -4.07 2.35 3.11
C LEU A 162 -2.86 2.04 2.23
N LEU A 163 -1.79 1.62 2.88
CA LEU A 163 -0.55 1.16 2.24
C LEU A 163 -0.39 -0.33 2.50
N MET A 164 -0.21 -1.13 1.45
CA MET A 164 0.03 -2.57 1.55
C MET A 164 1.32 -2.94 0.81
N ASP A 165 2.23 -3.62 1.50
CA ASP A 165 3.54 -4.01 0.98
C ASP A 165 3.59 -5.51 0.74
N GLU A 166 3.57 -5.92 -0.53
CA GLU A 166 3.65 -7.29 -1.04
C GLU A 166 2.78 -8.30 -0.27
N PRO A 167 1.47 -8.01 -0.10
CA PRO A 167 0.60 -8.81 0.77
C PRO A 167 0.40 -10.26 0.29
N SER A 168 0.71 -10.57 -0.96
CA SER A 168 0.61 -11.93 -1.51
C SER A 168 1.87 -12.78 -1.33
N GLU A 169 3.00 -12.18 -0.90
CA GLU A 169 4.28 -12.86 -0.86
C GLU A 169 4.31 -14.04 0.13
N GLY A 170 4.87 -15.16 -0.34
CA GLY A 170 5.05 -16.37 0.48
C GLY A 170 3.74 -17.09 0.84
N LEU A 171 2.61 -16.73 0.23
CA LEU A 171 1.33 -17.38 0.45
C LEU A 171 1.03 -18.48 -0.56
N ALA A 172 0.27 -19.48 -0.15
CA ALA A 172 -0.23 -20.51 -1.05
C ALA A 172 -1.23 -19.90 -2.06
N PRO A 173 -1.29 -20.40 -3.32
CA PRO A 173 -2.12 -19.82 -4.38
C PRO A 173 -3.58 -19.59 -4.00
N VAL A 174 -4.20 -20.53 -3.30
CA VAL A 174 -5.59 -20.42 -2.83
C VAL A 174 -5.79 -19.25 -1.86
N ILE A 175 -4.80 -18.96 -1.02
CA ILE A 175 -4.84 -17.83 -0.09
C ILE A 175 -4.62 -16.51 -0.82
N VAL A 176 -3.73 -16.50 -1.83
CA VAL A 176 -3.54 -15.33 -2.71
C VAL A 176 -4.84 -14.93 -3.41
N GLU A 177 -5.59 -15.91 -3.93
CA GLU A 177 -6.89 -15.65 -4.57
C GLU A 177 -7.95 -15.12 -3.58
N GLU A 178 -7.97 -15.65 -2.37
CA GLU A 178 -8.86 -15.17 -1.31
C GLU A 178 -8.52 -13.74 -0.91
N LEU A 179 -7.23 -13.46 -0.67
CA LEU A 179 -6.73 -12.15 -0.34
C LEU A 179 -7.01 -11.13 -1.47
N ALA A 180 -6.76 -11.51 -2.72
CA ALA A 180 -7.02 -10.67 -3.88
C ALA A 180 -8.49 -10.25 -3.96
N ARG A 181 -9.42 -11.19 -3.74
CA ARG A 181 -10.86 -10.91 -3.71
C ARG A 181 -11.23 -9.95 -2.59
N ALA A 182 -10.68 -10.15 -1.39
CA ALA A 182 -10.91 -9.27 -0.24
C ALA A 182 -10.38 -7.86 -0.50
N VAL A 183 -9.14 -7.73 -1.00
CA VAL A 183 -8.54 -6.42 -1.33
C VAL A 183 -9.32 -5.72 -2.45
N LYS A 184 -9.73 -6.44 -3.49
CA LYS A 184 -10.55 -5.90 -4.58
C LYS A 184 -11.91 -5.41 -4.09
N SER A 185 -12.59 -6.17 -3.23
CA SER A 185 -13.84 -5.76 -2.59
C SER A 185 -13.63 -4.53 -1.72
N LEU A 186 -12.58 -4.52 -0.91
CA LEU A 186 -12.20 -3.39 -0.07
C LEU A 186 -12.02 -2.10 -0.89
N THR A 187 -11.22 -2.14 -1.95
CA THR A 187 -10.90 -0.96 -2.77
C THR A 187 -12.10 -0.44 -3.56
N GLN A 188 -13.05 -1.31 -3.92
CA GLN A 188 -14.26 -0.92 -4.67
C GLN A 188 -15.37 -0.37 -3.77
N ALA A 189 -15.50 -0.88 -2.55
CA ALA A 189 -16.65 -0.58 -1.68
C ALA A 189 -16.38 0.50 -0.63
N SER A 190 -15.14 0.67 -0.18
CA SER A 190 -14.85 1.47 1.02
C SER A 190 -14.59 2.95 0.76
N GLY A 191 -14.34 3.35 -0.48
CA GLY A 191 -13.89 4.71 -0.76
C GLY A 191 -12.49 5.05 -0.19
N LEU A 192 -11.74 4.03 0.23
CA LEU A 192 -10.42 4.16 0.83
C LEU A 192 -9.35 4.31 -0.25
N ALA A 193 -8.58 5.39 -0.20
CA ALA A 193 -7.44 5.56 -1.07
C ALA A 193 -6.38 4.50 -0.75
N THR A 194 -5.85 3.80 -1.76
CA THR A 194 -4.99 2.63 -1.51
C THR A 194 -3.76 2.61 -2.42
N ILE A 195 -2.59 2.37 -1.84
CA ILE A 195 -1.38 1.98 -2.58
C ILE A 195 -1.09 0.52 -2.27
N LEU A 196 -1.10 -0.31 -3.31
CA LEU A 196 -0.75 -1.72 -3.26
C LEU A 196 0.61 -1.92 -3.93
N VAL A 197 1.64 -2.24 -3.18
CA VAL A 197 2.93 -2.69 -3.72
C VAL A 197 2.85 -4.19 -3.95
N GLU A 198 3.19 -4.65 -5.14
CA GLU A 198 3.20 -6.07 -5.50
C GLU A 198 4.33 -6.41 -6.47
N GLN A 199 4.92 -7.59 -6.28
CA GLN A 199 5.84 -8.18 -7.24
C GLN A 199 5.09 -8.95 -8.33
N ASN A 200 3.97 -9.59 -7.97
CA ASN A 200 3.09 -10.27 -8.92
C ASN A 200 2.32 -9.25 -9.75
N SER A 201 2.89 -8.90 -10.92
CA SER A 201 2.32 -7.88 -11.80
C SER A 201 0.90 -8.22 -12.28
N ARG A 202 0.59 -9.51 -12.53
CA ARG A 202 -0.76 -9.93 -12.93
C ARG A 202 -1.78 -9.60 -11.84
N LEU A 203 -1.46 -9.93 -10.60
CA LEU A 203 -2.29 -9.63 -9.43
C LEU A 203 -2.49 -8.12 -9.25
N ALA A 204 -1.39 -7.37 -9.32
CA ALA A 204 -1.38 -5.92 -9.20
C ALA A 204 -2.31 -5.24 -10.22
N LEU A 205 -2.20 -5.66 -11.50
CA LEU A 205 -2.99 -5.11 -12.61
C LEU A 205 -4.48 -5.52 -12.54
N ASP A 206 -4.81 -6.66 -11.92
CA ASP A 206 -6.22 -7.08 -11.72
C ASP A 206 -6.91 -6.32 -10.59
N ILE A 207 -6.16 -5.92 -9.55
CA ILE A 207 -6.72 -5.24 -8.38
C ILE A 207 -6.92 -3.73 -8.62
N ALA A 208 -5.91 -3.06 -9.18
CA ALA A 208 -5.88 -1.60 -9.28
C ALA A 208 -6.11 -1.13 -10.72
N PRO A 209 -6.98 -0.13 -10.95
CA PRO A 209 -7.22 0.44 -12.29
C PRO A 209 -6.05 1.27 -12.81
N ARG A 210 -5.16 1.76 -11.93
CA ARG A 210 -3.96 2.51 -12.26
C ARG A 210 -2.73 1.78 -11.74
N ALA A 211 -1.71 1.70 -12.59
CA ALA A 211 -0.43 1.09 -12.25
C ALA A 211 0.71 2.10 -12.38
N VAL A 212 1.61 2.02 -11.42
CA VAL A 212 2.90 2.71 -11.40
C VAL A 212 3.99 1.66 -11.49
N VAL A 213 4.93 1.79 -12.44
CA VAL A 213 6.08 0.89 -12.52
C VAL A 213 7.32 1.63 -12.02
N MET A 214 8.04 0.99 -11.10
CA MET A 214 9.29 1.50 -10.58
C MET A 214 10.49 0.73 -11.14
N ASP A 215 11.55 1.47 -11.50
CA ASP A 215 12.87 0.93 -11.79
C ASP A 215 13.94 1.85 -11.18
N ARG A 216 14.89 1.26 -10.46
CA ARG A 216 16.06 1.96 -9.87
C ARG A 216 15.70 3.23 -9.11
N GLY A 217 14.70 3.17 -8.25
CA GLY A 217 14.31 4.29 -7.40
C GLY A 217 13.52 5.40 -8.10
N ARG A 218 13.07 5.17 -9.34
CA ARG A 218 12.29 6.14 -10.14
C ARG A 218 10.99 5.53 -10.64
N ILE A 219 10.00 6.37 -10.87
CA ILE A 219 8.78 5.98 -11.59
C ILE A 219 9.09 6.06 -13.09
N VAL A 220 8.92 4.92 -13.79
CA VAL A 220 9.15 4.81 -15.25
C VAL A 220 7.86 4.66 -16.04
N TYR A 221 6.74 4.42 -15.36
CA TYR A 221 5.39 4.41 -15.93
C TYR A 221 4.38 4.81 -14.84
N ASP A 222 3.40 5.57 -15.24
CA ASP A 222 2.23 5.93 -14.44
C ASP A 222 1.03 6.06 -15.38
N GLY A 223 0.03 5.18 -15.23
CA GLY A 223 -1.11 5.16 -16.13
C GLY A 223 -2.04 3.96 -15.93
N PRO A 224 -3.01 3.76 -16.85
CA PRO A 224 -3.99 2.69 -16.73
C PRO A 224 -3.36 1.30 -16.68
N SER A 225 -3.82 0.45 -15.74
CA SER A 225 -3.39 -0.95 -15.63
C SER A 225 -3.71 -1.75 -16.89
N GLU A 226 -4.83 -1.45 -17.54
CA GLU A 226 -5.26 -2.11 -18.77
C GLU A 226 -4.21 -1.99 -19.89
N THR A 227 -3.55 -0.83 -20.01
CA THR A 227 -2.49 -0.62 -21.00
C THR A 227 -1.33 -1.59 -20.85
N LEU A 228 -0.99 -1.95 -19.59
CA LEU A 228 0.08 -2.92 -19.32
C LEU A 228 -0.42 -4.37 -19.42
N ALA A 229 -1.67 -4.62 -19.05
CA ALA A 229 -2.30 -5.93 -19.16
C ALA A 229 -2.44 -6.38 -20.63
N GLN A 230 -2.71 -5.44 -21.54
CA GLN A 230 -2.82 -5.69 -22.98
C GLN A 230 -1.47 -5.79 -23.71
N ASP A 231 -0.38 -5.27 -23.13
CA ASP A 231 0.98 -5.33 -23.71
C ASP A 231 2.00 -5.89 -22.68
N PRO A 232 2.03 -7.23 -22.47
CA PRO A 232 3.00 -7.86 -21.58
C PRO A 232 4.46 -7.55 -21.95
N ALA A 233 4.76 -7.40 -23.25
CA ALA A 233 6.12 -7.07 -23.68
C ALA A 233 6.53 -5.65 -23.27
N LYS A 234 5.61 -4.71 -23.20
CA LYS A 234 5.85 -3.37 -22.66
C LYS A 234 6.14 -3.45 -21.15
N LEU A 235 5.33 -4.22 -20.42
CA LEU A 235 5.55 -4.44 -18.98
C LEU A 235 6.92 -5.04 -18.72
N ASP A 236 7.31 -6.12 -19.44
CA ASP A 236 8.61 -6.78 -19.32
C ASP A 236 9.77 -5.82 -19.58
N ARG A 237 9.65 -4.94 -20.58
CA ARG A 237 10.65 -3.89 -20.84
C ARG A 237 10.77 -2.89 -19.69
N LEU A 238 9.64 -2.48 -19.13
CA LEU A 238 9.60 -1.51 -18.02
C LEU A 238 10.19 -2.08 -16.72
N ILE A 239 9.90 -3.34 -16.41
CA ILE A 239 10.48 -4.02 -15.24
C ILE A 239 11.87 -4.61 -15.49
N GLY A 240 12.45 -4.41 -16.68
CA GLY A 240 13.84 -4.78 -16.99
C GLY A 240 14.09 -6.28 -17.24
N VAL A 241 13.07 -7.07 -17.56
CA VAL A 241 13.19 -8.52 -17.86
C VAL A 241 13.86 -8.79 -19.23
N GLY A 242 13.99 -7.78 -20.09
CA GLY A 242 14.55 -7.91 -21.46
C GLY A 242 15.99 -7.37 -21.65
N ARG A 243 16.68 -6.92 -20.60
CA ARG A 243 18.07 -6.44 -20.73
C ARG A 243 19.06 -7.53 -20.35
N LYS A 244 19.47 -8.35 -21.37
CA LYS A 244 20.77 -9.06 -21.36
C LYS A 244 21.84 -8.15 -21.91
#